data_ebcfb62b26d6b6c844c65ad831638a87
#
_entry.id   ebcfb62b26d6b6c844c65ad831638a87
#
_cell.length_a   1.000
_cell.length_b   1.000
_cell.length_c   1.000
_cell.angle_alpha   90.00
_cell.angle_beta   90.00
_cell.angle_gamma   90.00
#
_symmetry.space_group_name_H-M   'P 1'
#
loop_
_entity.id
_entity.type
_entity.pdbx_description
1 polymer ?
#
loop_
_entity_poly.entity_id
_entity_poly.type
_entity_poly.pdbx_seq_one_letter_code
_entity_poly.pdbx_strand_id
1 'polypeptide(L)'
;MDRDNNWDRVEKAYAAMVYGEGNKADCPVCAIKNSYNDGVTDEFVVPCVIEGGAQVKPNDSIIFFNFRPDRAREITRTFVDPDFKGFERKNGFFPVNFVCMTQYDATMPNVEVAFKPEVLKNTLGEYVSDKGMTQLRIAET
;
A
#
# COMPACT_ATOMS: atom_id res chain seq x y z
N MET A 1 0.76 0.19 -7.65
CA MET A 1 -0.36 -0.62 -7.10
C MET A 1 -0.09 -2.12 -7.33
N ASP A 2 1.16 -2.52 -7.18
CA ASP A 2 1.55 -3.93 -7.32
C ASP A 2 1.13 -4.77 -6.12
N ARG A 3 0.98 -6.09 -6.31
CA ARG A 3 0.69 -7.09 -5.27
C ARG A 3 1.38 -8.43 -5.51
N ASP A 4 2.23 -8.49 -6.53
CA ASP A 4 2.86 -9.71 -7.05
C ASP A 4 4.40 -9.65 -6.96
N ASN A 5 4.91 -8.76 -6.08
CA ASN A 5 6.34 -8.51 -5.83
C ASN A 5 7.14 -8.03 -7.07
N ASN A 6 6.48 -7.26 -7.95
CA ASN A 6 7.18 -6.55 -9.03
C ASN A 6 7.83 -5.28 -8.43
N TRP A 7 8.90 -5.46 -7.70
CA TRP A 7 9.55 -4.40 -6.91
C TRP A 7 10.02 -3.21 -7.74
N ASP A 8 10.33 -3.41 -9.01
CA ASP A 8 10.65 -2.34 -9.98
C ASP A 8 9.50 -1.34 -10.17
N ARG A 9 8.25 -1.80 -10.03
CA ARG A 9 7.06 -0.94 -10.09
C ARG A 9 6.85 -0.20 -8.78
N VAL A 10 7.04 -0.89 -7.65
CA VAL A 10 6.91 -0.31 -6.32
C VAL A 10 8.00 0.74 -6.09
N GLU A 11 9.24 0.47 -6.54
CA GLU A 11 10.36 1.40 -6.48
C GLU A 11 10.08 2.73 -7.18
N LYS A 12 9.45 2.71 -8.35
CA LYS A 12 9.06 3.93 -9.06
C LYS A 12 8.14 4.82 -8.22
N ALA A 13 7.16 4.22 -7.54
CA ALA A 13 6.25 4.96 -6.67
C ALA A 13 6.98 5.51 -5.44
N TYR A 14 7.84 4.70 -4.81
CA TYR A 14 8.66 5.12 -3.68
C TYR A 14 9.60 6.27 -4.08
N ALA A 15 10.29 6.15 -5.22
CA ALA A 15 11.20 7.16 -5.74
C ALA A 15 10.49 8.50 -6.01
N ALA A 16 9.28 8.44 -6.56
CA ALA A 16 8.47 9.64 -6.77
C ALA A 16 8.11 10.34 -5.46
N MET A 17 7.74 9.57 -4.42
CA MET A 17 7.35 10.13 -3.13
C MET A 17 8.53 10.60 -2.27
N VAL A 18 9.66 9.88 -2.32
CA VAL A 18 10.79 10.14 -1.40
C VAL A 18 11.88 10.98 -2.07
N TYR A 19 12.17 10.73 -3.33
CA TYR A 19 13.28 11.41 -4.04
C TYR A 19 12.80 12.49 -5.00
N GLY A 20 11.50 12.57 -5.30
CA GLY A 20 10.98 13.43 -6.36
C GLY A 20 11.45 13.02 -7.75
N GLU A 21 11.75 11.73 -7.93
CA GLU A 21 12.23 11.15 -9.20
C GLU A 21 11.08 10.48 -9.97
N GLY A 22 11.08 10.65 -11.27
CA GLY A 22 10.06 10.09 -12.17
C GLY A 22 9.58 11.08 -13.21
N ASN A 23 8.51 10.76 -13.89
CA ASN A 23 7.85 11.65 -14.84
C ASN A 23 7.39 12.92 -14.11
N LYS A 24 7.57 14.07 -14.72
CA LYS A 24 7.16 15.36 -14.13
C LYS A 24 5.95 15.93 -14.84
N ALA A 25 5.11 16.60 -14.08
CA ALA A 25 3.99 17.36 -14.61
C ALA A 25 3.70 18.59 -13.72
N ASP A 26 3.13 19.62 -14.32
CA ASP A 26 2.77 20.86 -13.62
C ASP A 26 1.43 20.73 -12.88
N CYS A 27 0.61 19.78 -13.30
CA CYS A 27 -0.78 19.66 -12.85
C CYS A 27 -1.17 18.16 -12.72
N PRO A 28 -1.68 17.73 -11.57
CA PRO A 28 -2.05 16.32 -11.36
C PRO A 28 -3.18 15.84 -12.27
N VAL A 29 -4.18 16.69 -12.52
CA VAL A 29 -5.28 16.35 -13.44
C VAL A 29 -4.78 16.22 -14.87
N CYS A 30 -3.83 17.08 -15.27
CA CYS A 30 -3.22 17.01 -16.59
C CYS A 30 -2.38 15.73 -16.76
N ALA A 31 -1.64 15.33 -15.75
CA ALA A 31 -0.87 14.08 -15.75
C ALA A 31 -1.77 12.86 -16.01
N ILE A 32 -2.90 12.77 -15.31
CA ILE A 32 -3.87 11.68 -15.50
C ILE A 32 -4.52 11.72 -16.88
N LYS A 33 -4.93 12.90 -17.36
CA LYS A 33 -5.51 13.05 -18.71
C LYS A 33 -4.53 12.64 -19.79
N ASN A 34 -3.26 13.03 -19.68
CA ASN A 34 -2.22 12.64 -20.63
C ASN A 34 -2.02 11.13 -20.61
N SER A 35 -1.95 10.50 -19.43
CA SER A 35 -1.86 9.05 -19.31
C SER A 35 -3.02 8.35 -20.00
N TYR A 36 -4.25 8.84 -19.83
CA TYR A 36 -5.43 8.27 -20.49
C TYR A 36 -5.40 8.46 -22.02
N ASN A 37 -4.93 9.61 -22.51
CA ASN A 37 -4.75 9.86 -23.93
C ASN A 37 -3.72 8.90 -24.56
N ASP A 38 -2.71 8.49 -23.79
CA ASP A 38 -1.72 7.50 -24.17
C ASP A 38 -2.21 6.05 -24.02
N GLY A 39 -3.48 5.86 -23.67
CA GLY A 39 -4.12 4.54 -23.48
C GLY A 39 -3.72 3.84 -22.17
N VAL A 40 -3.05 4.54 -21.24
CA VAL A 40 -2.65 4.01 -19.93
C VAL A 40 -3.60 4.52 -18.86
N THR A 41 -4.47 3.63 -18.36
CA THR A 41 -5.56 3.99 -17.46
C THR A 41 -5.41 3.38 -16.07
N ASP A 42 -6.03 4.02 -15.09
CA ASP A 42 -6.27 3.55 -13.72
C ASP A 42 -5.03 2.94 -13.04
N GLU A 43 -5.03 1.66 -12.75
CA GLU A 43 -3.94 0.98 -12.03
C GLU A 43 -2.60 0.92 -12.77
N PHE A 44 -2.60 1.20 -14.07
CA PHE A 44 -1.39 1.20 -14.90
C PHE A 44 -0.74 2.58 -15.02
N VAL A 45 -1.36 3.63 -14.51
CA VAL A 45 -0.80 4.98 -14.51
C VAL A 45 0.58 4.97 -13.85
N VAL A 46 1.57 5.44 -14.59
CA VAL A 46 2.95 5.51 -14.10
C VAL A 46 3.08 6.64 -13.07
N PRO A 47 3.79 6.42 -11.95
CA PRO A 47 4.04 7.46 -10.95
C PRO A 47 4.59 8.74 -11.57
N CYS A 48 4.03 9.87 -11.16
CA CYS A 48 4.38 11.19 -11.67
C CYS A 48 4.61 12.16 -10.50
N VAL A 49 5.65 12.96 -10.61
CA VAL A 49 5.98 14.00 -9.63
C VAL A 49 5.40 15.33 -10.11
N ILE A 50 4.61 15.97 -9.26
CA ILE A 50 4.06 17.29 -9.55
C ILE A 50 5.06 18.36 -9.13
N GLU A 51 5.31 19.32 -10.02
CA GLU A 51 6.23 20.42 -9.76
C GLU A 51 5.80 21.21 -8.51
N GLY A 52 6.75 21.50 -7.63
CA GLY A 52 6.49 22.14 -6.34
C GLY A 52 5.90 21.23 -5.26
N GLY A 53 5.69 19.95 -5.55
CA GLY A 53 5.26 18.96 -4.57
C GLY A 53 6.36 18.65 -3.54
N ALA A 54 5.96 18.35 -2.29
CA ALA A 54 6.87 17.95 -1.23
C ALA A 54 7.21 16.46 -1.32
N GLN A 55 8.43 16.09 -0.93
CA GLN A 55 8.87 14.72 -0.75
C GLN A 55 8.69 14.30 0.71
N VAL A 56 8.50 13.00 0.93
CA VAL A 56 8.45 12.40 2.27
C VAL A 56 9.84 12.46 2.91
N LYS A 57 9.89 12.95 4.15
CA LYS A 57 11.11 13.14 4.95
C LYS A 57 11.05 12.32 6.24
N PRO A 58 12.20 12.11 6.90
CA PRO A 58 12.23 11.50 8.24
C PRO A 58 11.29 12.21 9.22
N ASN A 59 10.56 11.41 9.99
CA ASN A 59 9.55 11.83 10.98
C ASN A 59 8.27 12.47 10.40
N ASP A 60 8.06 12.45 9.09
CA ASP A 60 6.77 12.82 8.52
C ASP A 60 5.69 11.81 8.92
N SER A 61 4.44 12.27 8.86
CA SER A 61 3.27 11.42 9.13
C SER A 61 2.60 11.05 7.81
N ILE A 62 2.37 9.75 7.60
CA ILE A 62 1.71 9.19 6.43
C ILE A 62 0.41 8.53 6.88
N ILE A 63 -0.71 8.96 6.32
CA ILE A 63 -2.00 8.28 6.47
C ILE A 63 -2.31 7.59 5.15
N PHE A 64 -2.25 6.26 5.14
CA PHE A 64 -2.56 5.49 3.95
C PHE A 64 -4.02 5.03 4.02
N PHE A 65 -4.90 5.73 3.31
CA PHE A 65 -6.34 5.55 3.44
C PHE A 65 -6.93 4.40 2.62
N ASN A 66 -6.10 3.60 1.94
CA ASN A 66 -6.55 2.41 1.24
C ASN A 66 -7.22 1.43 2.20
N PHE A 67 -8.46 1.05 1.90
CA PHE A 67 -9.22 0.12 2.72
C PHE A 67 -8.78 -1.34 2.50
N ARG A 68 -8.56 -1.75 1.24
CA ARG A 68 -8.11 -3.09 0.90
C ARG A 68 -6.61 -3.25 1.12
N PRO A 69 -6.16 -4.36 1.76
CA PRO A 69 -4.75 -4.55 2.11
C PRO A 69 -3.87 -5.04 0.95
N ASP A 70 -4.41 -5.79 -0.01
CA ASP A 70 -3.65 -6.53 -1.02
C ASP A 70 -2.65 -5.66 -1.79
N ARG A 71 -3.07 -4.53 -2.33
CA ARG A 71 -2.22 -3.59 -3.08
C ARG A 71 -1.57 -2.50 -2.21
N ALA A 72 -1.82 -2.52 -0.90
CA ALA A 72 -1.22 -1.57 0.03
C ALA A 72 0.02 -2.13 0.72
N ARG A 73 0.12 -3.46 0.86
CA ARG A 73 1.18 -4.13 1.62
C ARG A 73 2.58 -3.78 1.15
N GLU A 74 2.84 -3.90 -0.15
CA GLU A 74 4.18 -3.75 -0.70
C GLU A 74 4.72 -2.33 -0.50
N ILE A 75 3.97 -1.32 -0.92
CA ILE A 75 4.40 0.07 -0.77
C ILE A 75 4.52 0.47 0.71
N THR A 76 3.65 -0.03 1.59
CA THR A 76 3.77 0.22 3.02
C THR A 76 5.08 -0.35 3.57
N ARG A 77 5.42 -1.60 3.23
CA ARG A 77 6.69 -2.20 3.67
C ARG A 77 7.91 -1.41 3.27
N THR A 78 7.89 -0.74 2.11
CA THR A 78 9.04 0.10 1.70
C THR A 78 9.31 1.26 2.65
N PHE A 79 8.30 1.75 3.36
CA PHE A 79 8.44 2.83 4.33
C PHE A 79 8.74 2.35 5.75
N VAL A 80 8.13 1.23 6.17
CA VAL A 80 8.06 0.88 7.59
C VAL A 80 8.99 -0.25 8.01
N ASP A 81 9.43 -1.07 7.07
CA ASP A 81 10.27 -2.24 7.36
C ASP A 81 11.77 -1.89 7.23
N PRO A 82 12.53 -1.88 8.34
CA PRO A 82 13.97 -1.63 8.27
C PRO A 82 14.73 -2.72 7.51
N ASP A 83 14.24 -3.96 7.54
CA ASP A 83 14.86 -5.13 6.89
C ASP A 83 14.35 -5.38 5.47
N PHE A 84 13.63 -4.43 4.88
CA PHE A 84 13.09 -4.51 3.52
C PHE A 84 14.20 -4.76 2.48
N LYS A 85 13.97 -5.74 1.59
CA LYS A 85 14.95 -6.21 0.59
C LYS A 85 14.45 -6.20 -0.86
N GLY A 86 13.28 -5.62 -1.12
CA GLY A 86 12.69 -5.62 -2.47
C GLY A 86 13.48 -4.77 -3.47
N PHE A 87 14.07 -3.66 -3.01
CA PHE A 87 14.99 -2.81 -3.76
C PHE A 87 15.89 -2.03 -2.78
N GLU A 88 16.96 -1.44 -3.28
CA GLU A 88 17.87 -0.63 -2.47
C GLU A 88 17.33 0.78 -2.28
N ARG A 89 17.13 1.19 -1.02
CA ARG A 89 16.74 2.56 -0.68
C ARG A 89 17.99 3.44 -0.67
N LYS A 90 18.10 4.39 -1.61
CA LYS A 90 19.28 5.29 -1.77
C LYS A 90 19.69 5.99 -0.48
N ASN A 91 18.70 6.38 0.35
CA ASN A 91 18.92 7.08 1.62
C ASN A 91 18.85 6.13 2.82
N GLY A 92 18.84 4.81 2.61
CA GLY A 92 18.61 3.83 3.65
C GLY A 92 17.21 3.89 4.24
N PHE A 93 17.01 3.24 5.37
CA PHE A 93 15.79 3.34 6.17
C PHE A 93 15.77 4.64 6.97
N PHE A 94 14.61 5.29 7.03
CA PHE A 94 14.35 6.39 7.96
C PHE A 94 12.94 6.25 8.56
N PRO A 95 12.74 6.66 9.82
CA PRO A 95 11.46 6.52 10.49
C PRO A 95 10.43 7.51 9.95
N VAL A 96 9.19 7.03 9.83
CA VAL A 96 7.98 7.84 9.56
C VAL A 96 6.88 7.40 10.52
N ASN A 97 5.91 8.28 10.79
CA ASN A 97 4.70 7.92 11.53
C ASN A 97 3.67 7.39 10.53
N PHE A 98 3.55 6.07 10.41
CA PHE A 98 2.73 5.46 9.37
C PHE A 98 1.42 4.90 9.95
N VAL A 99 0.30 5.40 9.45
CA VAL A 99 -1.05 4.94 9.82
C VAL A 99 -1.68 4.22 8.63
N CYS A 100 -1.94 2.93 8.80
CA CYS A 100 -2.71 2.13 7.86
C CYS A 100 -4.20 2.29 8.15
N MET A 101 -5.04 2.42 7.12
CA MET A 101 -6.49 2.50 7.33
C MET A 101 -7.02 1.22 7.98
N THR A 102 -6.62 0.06 7.49
CA THR A 102 -6.93 -1.26 8.05
C THR A 102 -5.64 -2.03 8.30
N GLN A 103 -5.72 -3.16 8.97
CA GLN A 103 -4.56 -4.03 9.18
C GLN A 103 -4.16 -4.70 7.85
N TYR A 104 -3.13 -4.17 7.19
CA TYR A 104 -2.65 -4.71 5.92
C TYR A 104 -1.90 -6.03 6.08
N ASP A 105 -1.14 -6.15 7.16
CA ASP A 105 -0.41 -7.37 7.51
C ASP A 105 -0.06 -7.31 9.01
N ALA A 106 -0.35 -8.37 9.75
CA ALA A 106 -0.09 -8.45 11.18
C ALA A 106 1.41 -8.46 11.53
N THR A 107 2.26 -8.75 10.56
CA THR A 107 3.72 -8.81 10.74
C THR A 107 4.45 -7.51 10.39
N MET A 108 3.72 -6.47 9.95
CA MET A 108 4.33 -5.18 9.62
C MET A 108 4.84 -4.47 10.87
N PRO A 109 6.12 -4.09 10.91
CA PRO A 109 6.64 -3.26 11.98
C PRO A 109 6.27 -1.78 11.77
N ASN A 110 6.40 -0.97 12.82
CA ASN A 110 6.37 0.50 12.75
C ASN A 110 5.12 1.10 12.08
N VAL A 111 3.95 0.47 12.28
CA VAL A 111 2.67 0.96 11.79
C VAL A 111 1.65 1.09 12.91
N GLU A 112 0.78 2.07 12.78
CA GLU A 112 -0.49 2.14 13.50
C GLU A 112 -1.63 1.73 12.57
N VAL A 113 -2.73 1.22 13.15
CA VAL A 113 -3.92 0.78 12.41
C VAL A 113 -5.13 1.56 12.91
N ALA A 114 -5.74 2.34 12.02
CA ALA A 114 -6.90 3.18 12.35
C ALA A 114 -8.13 2.33 12.68
N PHE A 115 -8.41 1.33 11.85
CA PHE A 115 -9.54 0.40 12.04
C PHE A 115 -9.00 -1.03 12.17
N LYS A 116 -8.89 -1.49 13.41
CA LYS A 116 -8.44 -2.85 13.71
C LYS A 116 -9.50 -3.86 13.30
N PRO A 117 -9.12 -5.09 12.88
CA PRO A 117 -10.07 -6.14 12.56
C PRO A 117 -10.89 -6.53 13.80
N GLU A 118 -12.20 -6.62 13.64
CA GLU A 118 -13.09 -7.15 14.65
C GLU A 118 -13.12 -8.68 14.61
N VAL A 119 -13.02 -9.30 15.77
CA VAL A 119 -13.16 -10.75 15.90
C VAL A 119 -14.65 -11.05 16.11
N LEU A 120 -15.30 -11.51 15.04
CA LEU A 120 -16.68 -11.97 15.12
C LEU A 120 -16.74 -13.30 15.84
N LYS A 121 -17.60 -13.39 16.86
CA LYS A 121 -17.88 -14.62 17.62
C LYS A 121 -19.26 -15.16 17.26
N ASN A 122 -19.47 -16.43 17.47
CA ASN A 122 -20.72 -17.13 17.17
C ASN A 122 -21.11 -17.01 15.69
N THR A 123 -20.14 -17.10 14.80
CA THR A 123 -20.40 -17.16 13.38
C THR A 123 -21.16 -18.42 13.02
N LEU A 124 -21.85 -18.43 11.87
CA LEU A 124 -22.56 -19.63 11.42
C LEU A 124 -21.64 -20.88 11.40
N GLY A 125 -20.38 -20.70 11.01
CA GLY A 125 -19.41 -21.79 10.98
C GLY A 125 -19.06 -22.33 12.36
N GLU A 126 -18.88 -21.47 13.34
CA GLU A 126 -18.67 -21.87 14.75
C GLU A 126 -19.91 -22.60 15.28
N TYR A 127 -21.09 -22.02 15.11
CA TYR A 127 -22.34 -22.60 15.59
C TYR A 127 -22.60 -24.00 15.01
N VAL A 128 -22.40 -24.19 13.71
CA VAL A 128 -22.57 -25.48 13.03
C VAL A 128 -21.56 -26.50 13.57
N SER A 129 -20.29 -26.08 13.75
CA SER A 129 -19.24 -26.92 14.32
C SER A 129 -19.55 -27.35 15.77
N ASP A 130 -20.00 -26.40 16.61
CA ASP A 130 -20.38 -26.68 18.00
C ASP A 130 -21.56 -27.67 18.14
N LYS A 131 -22.40 -27.77 17.13
CA LYS A 131 -23.47 -28.76 17.03
C LYS A 131 -23.00 -30.11 16.50
N GLY A 132 -21.71 -30.28 16.25
CA GLY A 132 -21.14 -31.53 15.71
C GLY A 132 -21.51 -31.79 14.25
N MET A 133 -22.02 -30.80 13.54
CA MET A 133 -22.37 -30.90 12.11
C MET A 133 -21.18 -30.59 11.23
N THR A 134 -21.09 -31.22 10.07
CA THR A 134 -20.07 -30.94 9.07
C THR A 134 -20.49 -29.81 8.15
N GLN A 135 -19.54 -29.02 7.69
CA GLN A 135 -19.76 -27.93 6.75
C GLN A 135 -18.61 -27.85 5.74
N LEU A 136 -18.92 -27.40 4.53
CA LEU A 136 -17.93 -27.05 3.52
C LEU A 136 -18.14 -25.59 3.13
N ARG A 137 -17.04 -24.83 3.16
CA ARG A 137 -17.02 -23.45 2.67
C ARG A 137 -15.98 -23.34 1.56
N ILE A 138 -16.39 -22.78 0.44
CA ILE A 138 -15.52 -22.55 -0.72
C ILE A 138 -15.62 -21.06 -1.04
N ALA A 139 -14.46 -20.42 -1.17
CA ALA A 139 -14.35 -19.03 -1.60
C ALA A 139 -13.18 -18.92 -2.60
N GLU A 140 -13.21 -17.90 -3.42
CA GLU A 140 -12.15 -17.65 -4.38
C GLU A 140 -10.85 -17.23 -3.69
N THR A 141 -10.96 -16.41 -2.64
CA THR A 141 -9.83 -15.92 -1.84
C THR A 141 -10.21 -15.78 -0.38
#